data_f56515e9978d2a2edb378245913376d4
#
_entry.id   f56515e9978d2a2edb378245913376d4
#
_cell.length_a   1.000
_cell.length_b   1.000
_cell.length_c   1.000
_cell.angle_alpha   90.00
_cell.angle_beta   90.00
_cell.angle_gamma   90.00
#
_symmetry.space_group_name_H-M   'P 1'
#
loop_
_entity.id
_entity.type
_entity.pdbx_description
1 polymer ?
#
loop_
_entity_poly.entity_id
_entity_poly.type
_entity_poly.pdbx_seq_one_letter_code
_entity_poly.pdbx_strand_id
1 'polypeptide(L)'
;KGIDLTTASDVLKSLKKSDIATYCYFLFGTPPENEESALKTTDFVAGHHDCIDFLNLAIFNLPARSIEARSLATRDFYEGDLSLYRNFEHPLGWHRPAVRNFLEKTFKKHPTIAPIVKRTPEFFTSNHAPFFCMYRH
;
A
#
# COMPACT_ATOMS: atom_id res chain seq x y z
N LYS A 1 -0.93 7.80 12.18
CA LYS A 1 -2.33 7.38 12.37
C LYS A 1 -2.28 5.91 12.76
N GLY A 2 -2.33 5.64 14.07
CA GLY A 2 -2.33 4.27 14.57
C GLY A 2 -3.67 3.60 14.23
N ILE A 3 -3.65 2.64 13.31
CA ILE A 3 -4.77 1.73 13.13
C ILE A 3 -4.41 0.48 13.91
N ASP A 4 -5.28 0.11 14.85
CA ASP A 4 -5.16 -1.15 15.56
C ASP A 4 -5.49 -2.31 14.62
N LEU A 5 -4.60 -3.29 14.53
CA LEU A 5 -4.74 -4.42 13.61
C LEU A 5 -5.95 -5.31 13.97
N THR A 6 -6.29 -5.41 15.24
CA THR A 6 -7.47 -6.16 15.70
C THR A 6 -8.74 -5.49 15.18
N THR A 7 -8.85 -4.17 15.38
CA THR A 7 -9.97 -3.37 14.86
C THR A 7 -10.05 -3.46 13.33
N ALA A 8 -8.92 -3.37 12.62
CA ALA A 8 -8.90 -3.51 11.17
C ALA A 8 -9.40 -4.89 10.71
N SER A 9 -8.99 -5.96 11.40
CA SER A 9 -9.45 -7.32 11.15
C SER A 9 -10.97 -7.44 11.34
N ASP A 10 -11.50 -6.90 12.45
CA ASP A 10 -12.93 -6.97 12.77
C ASP A 10 -13.77 -6.18 11.75
N VAL A 11 -13.28 -5.02 11.31
CA VAL A 11 -13.94 -4.23 10.26
C VAL A 11 -13.97 -5.01 8.94
N LEU A 12 -12.86 -5.61 8.50
CA LEU A 12 -12.82 -6.40 7.26
C LEU A 12 -13.80 -7.58 7.31
N LYS A 13 -13.81 -8.33 8.41
CA LYS A 13 -14.74 -9.45 8.61
C LYS A 13 -16.21 -9.00 8.65
N SER A 14 -16.49 -7.86 9.27
CA SER A 14 -17.84 -7.29 9.34
C SER A 14 -18.33 -6.84 7.96
N LEU A 15 -17.49 -6.19 7.17
CA LEU A 15 -17.80 -5.79 5.79
C LEU A 15 -18.07 -7.02 4.93
N LYS A 16 -17.23 -8.05 5.03
CA LYS A 16 -17.42 -9.32 4.34
C LYS A 16 -18.75 -9.98 4.71
N LYS A 17 -19.07 -10.05 6.00
CA LYS A 17 -20.32 -10.61 6.51
C LYS A 17 -21.57 -9.85 6.02
N SER A 18 -21.43 -8.54 5.80
CA SER A 18 -22.50 -7.66 5.30
C SER A 18 -22.55 -7.59 3.77
N ASP A 19 -21.76 -8.42 3.08
CA ASP A 19 -21.65 -8.43 1.62
C ASP A 19 -21.24 -7.06 1.02
N ILE A 20 -20.38 -6.33 1.75
CA ILE A 20 -19.82 -5.05 1.32
C ILE A 20 -18.41 -5.29 0.77
N ALA A 21 -18.22 -4.98 -0.51
CA ALA A 21 -16.91 -5.08 -1.15
C ALA A 21 -15.89 -4.11 -0.57
N THR A 22 -14.64 -4.54 -0.51
CA THR A 22 -13.55 -3.76 0.07
C THR A 22 -12.52 -3.38 -0.99
N TYR A 23 -12.00 -2.15 -0.88
CA TYR A 23 -10.86 -1.67 -1.63
C TYR A 23 -9.82 -1.14 -0.64
N CYS A 24 -8.80 -1.96 -0.38
CA CYS A 24 -7.82 -1.70 0.66
C CYS A 24 -6.60 -0.96 0.11
N TYR A 25 -6.25 0.16 0.74
CA TYR A 25 -5.07 0.96 0.42
C TYR A 25 -3.93 0.59 1.35
N PHE A 26 -2.79 0.20 0.78
CA PHE A 26 -1.55 -0.06 1.51
C PHE A 26 -0.47 0.89 1.04
N LEU A 27 0.21 1.50 2.00
CA LEU A 27 1.30 2.44 1.76
C LEU A 27 2.60 1.82 2.29
N PHE A 28 3.56 1.65 1.40
CA PHE A 28 4.89 1.10 1.71
C PHE A 28 5.98 2.16 1.57
N GLY A 29 7.12 1.94 2.23
CA GLY A 29 8.27 2.84 2.15
C GLY A 29 8.12 4.10 3.02
N THR A 30 7.29 4.04 4.06
CA THR A 30 7.18 5.12 5.05
C THR A 30 8.45 5.17 5.92
N PRO A 31 8.87 6.35 6.43
CA PRO A 31 10.13 6.49 7.18
C PRO A 31 10.37 5.49 8.32
N PRO A 32 9.35 5.08 9.12
CA PRO A 32 9.53 4.08 10.17
C PRO A 32 9.46 2.62 9.67
N GLU A 33 9.17 2.38 8.38
CA GLU A 33 9.02 1.03 7.85
C GLU A 33 10.39 0.40 7.51
N ASN A 34 10.47 -0.91 7.64
CA ASN A 34 11.55 -1.75 7.15
C ASN A 34 10.96 -3.00 6.48
N GLU A 35 11.82 -3.88 5.96
CA GLU A 35 11.38 -5.10 5.29
C GLU A 35 10.58 -6.02 6.22
N GLU A 36 10.95 -6.12 7.50
CA GLU A 36 10.24 -6.93 8.48
C GLU A 36 8.81 -6.44 8.69
N SER A 37 8.61 -5.11 8.82
CA SER A 37 7.27 -4.54 8.94
C SER A 37 6.44 -4.67 7.66
N ALA A 38 7.09 -4.61 6.50
CA ALA A 38 6.43 -4.87 5.22
C ALA A 38 5.99 -6.35 5.09
N LEU A 39 6.79 -7.30 5.62
CA LEU A 39 6.39 -8.72 5.71
C LEU A 39 5.19 -8.91 6.64
N LYS A 40 5.16 -8.26 7.80
CA LYS A 40 3.98 -8.29 8.70
C LYS A 40 2.71 -7.76 8.00
N THR A 41 2.85 -6.73 7.17
CA THR A 41 1.75 -6.25 6.32
C THR A 41 1.32 -7.31 5.31
N THR A 42 2.27 -8.02 4.71
CA THR A 42 1.99 -9.13 3.79
C THR A 42 1.22 -10.26 4.49
N ASP A 43 1.66 -10.66 5.68
CA ASP A 43 1.00 -11.69 6.48
C ASP A 43 -0.43 -11.29 6.87
N PHE A 44 -0.62 -10.01 7.24
CA PHE A 44 -1.96 -9.47 7.54
C PHE A 44 -2.88 -9.56 6.32
N VAL A 45 -2.41 -9.12 5.15
CA VAL A 45 -3.19 -9.20 3.90
C VAL A 45 -3.48 -10.64 3.52
N ALA A 46 -2.48 -11.51 3.62
CA ALA A 46 -2.62 -12.94 3.33
C ALA A 46 -3.63 -13.61 4.26
N GLY A 47 -3.64 -13.28 5.54
CA GLY A 47 -4.59 -13.79 6.53
C GLY A 47 -6.03 -13.28 6.34
N HIS A 48 -6.22 -12.20 5.58
CA HIS A 48 -7.53 -11.58 5.32
C HIS A 48 -7.90 -11.59 3.83
N HIS A 49 -7.24 -12.42 3.02
CA HIS A 49 -7.39 -12.46 1.56
C HIS A 49 -8.83 -12.70 1.09
N ASP A 50 -9.63 -13.39 1.87
CA ASP A 50 -11.05 -13.66 1.62
C ASP A 50 -11.96 -12.46 1.92
N CYS A 51 -11.48 -11.50 2.74
CA CYS A 51 -12.17 -10.28 3.10
C CYS A 51 -11.76 -9.07 2.24
N ILE A 52 -10.78 -9.25 1.34
CA ILE A 52 -10.23 -8.17 0.51
C ILE A 52 -10.56 -8.43 -0.95
N ASP A 53 -11.37 -7.56 -1.54
CA ASP A 53 -11.76 -7.69 -2.95
C ASP A 53 -10.71 -7.06 -3.87
N PHE A 54 -10.18 -5.87 -3.53
CA PHE A 54 -9.19 -5.15 -4.32
C PHE A 54 -8.13 -4.48 -3.45
N LEU A 55 -6.95 -4.30 -4.03
CA LEU A 55 -5.80 -3.66 -3.41
C LEU A 55 -5.34 -2.43 -4.20
N ASN A 56 -5.04 -1.35 -3.48
CA ASN A 56 -4.22 -0.27 -4.00
C ASN A 56 -2.87 -0.28 -3.26
N LEU A 57 -1.79 -0.45 -4.00
CA LEU A 57 -0.43 -0.50 -3.48
C LEU A 57 0.28 0.80 -3.85
N ALA A 58 0.56 1.62 -2.86
CA ALA A 58 1.26 2.88 -3.03
C ALA A 58 2.64 2.85 -2.36
N ILE A 59 3.60 3.54 -2.97
CA ILE A 59 4.90 3.79 -2.35
C ILE A 59 4.91 5.23 -1.86
N PHE A 60 5.33 5.41 -0.61
CA PHE A 60 5.36 6.71 0.04
C PHE A 60 6.16 7.73 -0.77
N ASN A 61 5.57 8.91 -0.94
CA ASN A 61 6.22 10.10 -1.47
C ASN A 61 6.25 11.13 -0.35
N LEU A 62 7.42 11.68 -0.05
CA LEU A 62 7.58 12.68 1.00
C LEU A 62 7.08 14.04 0.50
N PRO A 63 5.99 14.59 1.07
CA PRO A 63 5.52 15.92 0.68
C PRO A 63 6.55 17.00 1.08
N ALA A 64 6.89 17.89 0.17
CA ALA A 64 7.95 18.89 0.36
C ALA A 64 7.74 19.80 1.57
N ARG A 65 6.49 20.02 1.98
CA ARG A 65 6.12 20.91 3.10
C ARG A 65 5.61 20.15 4.33
N SER A 66 5.80 18.84 4.40
CA SER A 66 5.39 18.06 5.57
C SER A 66 6.32 18.25 6.76
N ILE A 67 5.86 17.87 7.94
CA ILE A 67 6.67 17.90 9.16
C ILE A 67 7.86 16.92 9.01
N GLU A 68 7.61 15.75 8.41
CA GLU A 68 8.62 14.72 8.17
C GLU A 68 9.74 15.23 7.27
N ALA A 69 9.42 16.08 6.27
CA ALA A 69 10.43 16.67 5.40
C ALA A 69 11.42 17.61 6.12
N ARG A 70 11.07 18.07 7.33
CA ARG A 70 11.96 18.91 8.16
C ARG A 70 12.95 18.10 8.98
N SER A 71 12.65 16.84 9.23
CA SER A 71 13.45 15.95 10.07
C SER A 71 14.28 14.92 9.28
N LEU A 72 14.03 14.78 7.99
CA LEU A 72 14.72 13.83 7.12
C LEU A 72 15.76 14.53 6.25
N ALA A 73 16.84 13.83 5.92
CA ALA A 73 17.78 14.28 4.90
C ALA A 73 17.07 14.24 3.53
N THR A 74 16.79 15.43 2.98
CA THR A 74 16.05 15.58 1.74
C THR A 74 16.87 16.25 0.66
N ARG A 75 16.54 15.94 -0.60
CA ARG A 75 17.07 16.62 -1.79
C ARG A 75 15.97 16.78 -2.81
N ASP A 76 16.07 17.81 -3.62
CA ASP A 76 15.19 17.98 -4.78
C ASP A 76 15.53 16.91 -5.85
N PHE A 77 14.61 16.61 -6.75
CA PHE A 77 14.85 15.66 -7.84
C PHE A 77 15.83 16.24 -8.87
N TYR A 78 15.76 17.57 -9.10
CA TYR A 78 16.63 18.33 -9.97
C TYR A 78 16.64 19.80 -9.53
N GLU A 79 17.58 20.59 -10.01
CA GLU A 79 17.66 22.02 -9.72
C GLU A 79 16.41 22.75 -10.26
N GLY A 80 15.80 23.59 -9.43
CA GLY A 80 14.57 24.30 -9.77
C GLY A 80 13.30 23.44 -9.75
N ASP A 81 13.34 22.27 -9.11
CA ASP A 81 12.20 21.36 -8.98
C ASP A 81 11.01 22.05 -8.28
N LEU A 82 9.91 22.15 -8.98
CA LEU A 82 8.62 22.65 -8.49
C LEU A 82 7.68 21.56 -8.01
N SER A 83 8.15 20.31 -7.89
CA SER A 83 7.33 19.19 -7.45
C SER A 83 6.83 19.38 -6.01
N LEU A 84 5.69 18.80 -5.71
CA LEU A 84 5.12 18.76 -4.35
C LEU A 84 5.82 17.76 -3.44
N TYR A 85 6.78 17.01 -3.96
CA TYR A 85 7.46 15.92 -3.27
C TYR A 85 8.96 16.12 -3.30
N ARG A 86 9.68 15.53 -2.34
CA ARG A 86 11.13 15.51 -2.26
C ARG A 86 11.66 14.09 -2.19
N ASN A 87 12.84 13.86 -2.74
CA ASN A 87 13.62 12.68 -2.41
C ASN A 87 14.10 12.77 -0.96
N PHE A 88 14.17 11.65 -0.29
CA PHE A 88 14.72 11.55 1.06
C PHE A 88 15.58 10.31 1.21
N GLU A 89 16.54 10.40 2.13
CA GLU A 89 17.29 9.22 2.58
C GLU A 89 16.46 8.49 3.61
N HIS A 90 16.15 7.23 3.32
CA HIS A 90 15.30 6.44 4.20
C HIS A 90 16.08 6.07 5.47
N PRO A 91 15.58 6.41 6.69
CA PRO A 91 16.30 6.22 7.94
C PRO A 91 16.74 4.77 8.20
N LEU A 92 15.96 3.81 7.74
CA LEU A 92 16.20 2.37 7.91
C LEU A 92 16.70 1.69 6.63
N GLY A 93 17.17 2.46 5.64
CA GLY A 93 17.68 1.90 4.37
C GLY A 93 16.61 1.26 3.47
N TRP A 94 15.32 1.37 3.80
CA TRP A 94 14.21 0.83 3.04
C TRP A 94 13.85 1.72 1.85
N HIS A 95 14.80 1.86 0.93
CA HIS A 95 14.72 2.76 -0.21
C HIS A 95 13.68 2.32 -1.24
N ARG A 96 13.17 3.30 -1.99
CA ARG A 96 12.16 3.08 -3.04
C ARG A 96 12.46 1.90 -4.01
N PRO A 97 13.70 1.67 -4.47
CA PRO A 97 14.02 0.48 -5.26
C PRO A 97 13.83 -0.83 -4.51
N ALA A 98 14.22 -0.90 -3.22
CA ALA A 98 14.01 -2.09 -2.39
C ALA A 98 12.52 -2.35 -2.17
N VAL A 99 11.73 -1.31 -1.87
CA VAL A 99 10.27 -1.40 -1.75
C VAL A 99 9.63 -1.92 -3.04
N ARG A 100 10.04 -1.40 -4.20
CA ARG A 100 9.54 -1.88 -5.50
C ARG A 100 9.87 -3.35 -5.72
N ASN A 101 11.11 -3.74 -5.45
CA ASN A 101 11.53 -5.13 -5.58
C ASN A 101 10.72 -6.06 -4.66
N PHE A 102 10.53 -5.66 -3.40
CA PHE A 102 9.69 -6.37 -2.44
C PHE A 102 8.25 -6.54 -2.94
N LEU A 103 7.63 -5.45 -3.40
CA LEU A 103 6.26 -5.50 -3.92
C LEU A 103 6.15 -6.45 -5.12
N GLU A 104 7.10 -6.41 -6.05
CA GLU A 104 7.05 -7.24 -7.27
C GLU A 104 7.45 -8.70 -7.03
N LYS A 105 8.38 -8.98 -6.13
CA LYS A 105 8.95 -10.31 -5.95
C LYS A 105 8.37 -11.08 -4.77
N THR A 106 7.90 -10.37 -3.74
CA THR A 106 7.39 -10.98 -2.49
C THR A 106 5.89 -10.77 -2.37
N PHE A 107 5.43 -9.52 -2.23
CA PHE A 107 4.04 -9.22 -1.94
C PHE A 107 3.08 -9.71 -3.03
N LYS A 108 3.28 -9.26 -4.28
CA LYS A 108 2.40 -9.62 -5.42
C LYS A 108 2.52 -11.09 -5.84
N LYS A 109 3.59 -11.77 -5.42
CA LYS A 109 3.80 -13.20 -5.71
C LYS A 109 3.27 -14.11 -4.62
N HIS A 110 2.84 -13.57 -3.47
CA HIS A 110 2.26 -14.38 -2.40
C HIS A 110 1.04 -15.15 -2.91
N PRO A 111 0.91 -16.47 -2.65
CA PRO A 111 -0.11 -17.33 -3.27
C PRO A 111 -1.55 -16.82 -3.08
N THR A 112 -1.87 -16.29 -1.90
CA THR A 112 -3.23 -15.80 -1.58
C THR A 112 -3.46 -14.36 -2.03
N ILE A 113 -2.40 -13.55 -2.21
CA ILE A 113 -2.49 -12.15 -2.63
C ILE A 113 -2.51 -12.03 -4.16
N ALA A 114 -1.77 -12.86 -4.87
CA ALA A 114 -1.67 -12.82 -6.32
C ALA A 114 -3.05 -12.87 -7.03
N PRO A 115 -4.03 -13.68 -6.60
CA PRO A 115 -5.37 -13.65 -7.19
C PRO A 115 -6.08 -12.30 -7.02
N ILE A 116 -5.88 -11.61 -5.88
CA ILE A 116 -6.49 -10.28 -5.64
C ILE A 116 -5.86 -9.25 -6.58
N VAL A 117 -4.53 -9.25 -6.70
CA VAL A 117 -3.80 -8.36 -7.61
C VAL A 117 -4.24 -8.55 -9.06
N LYS A 118 -4.47 -9.79 -9.49
CA LYS A 118 -4.94 -10.11 -10.86
C LYS A 118 -6.36 -9.65 -11.16
N ARG A 119 -7.19 -9.39 -10.16
CA ARG A 119 -8.55 -8.82 -10.35
C ARG A 119 -8.50 -7.34 -10.70
N THR A 120 -7.38 -6.66 -10.43
CA THR A 120 -7.23 -5.23 -10.72
C THR A 120 -7.20 -5.03 -12.24
N PRO A 121 -8.11 -4.22 -12.81
CA PRO A 121 -8.15 -3.94 -14.23
C PRO A 121 -6.87 -3.25 -14.69
N GLU A 122 -6.34 -3.63 -15.85
CA GLU A 122 -5.06 -3.13 -16.37
C GLU A 122 -5.08 -1.63 -16.68
N PHE A 123 -6.26 -1.09 -17.05
CA PHE A 123 -6.40 0.28 -17.56
C PHE A 123 -7.01 1.29 -16.56
N PHE A 124 -7.49 0.85 -15.41
CA PHE A 124 -8.17 1.71 -14.43
C PHE A 124 -7.63 1.46 -13.03
N THR A 125 -6.64 2.24 -12.63
CA THR A 125 -5.95 2.05 -11.36
C THR A 125 -6.53 2.84 -10.19
N SER A 126 -7.44 3.79 -10.43
CA SER A 126 -7.89 4.73 -9.39
C SER A 126 -9.37 4.68 -9.03
N ASN A 127 -10.23 4.08 -9.87
CA ASN A 127 -11.65 3.94 -9.58
C ASN A 127 -12.18 2.58 -10.04
N HIS A 128 -12.33 1.66 -9.12
CA HIS A 128 -12.77 0.29 -9.36
C HIS A 128 -14.26 0.07 -9.08
N ALA A 129 -15.00 1.09 -8.64
CA ALA A 129 -16.40 0.95 -8.24
C ALA A 129 -17.28 0.27 -9.30
N PRO A 130 -17.18 0.59 -10.62
CA PRO A 130 -17.94 -0.11 -11.64
C PRO A 130 -17.63 -1.61 -11.73
N PHE A 131 -16.41 -2.02 -11.41
CA PHE A 131 -15.99 -3.42 -11.50
C PHE A 131 -16.49 -4.26 -10.34
N PHE A 132 -16.76 -3.67 -9.17
CA PHE A 132 -17.38 -4.38 -8.07
C PHE A 132 -18.71 -5.00 -8.46
N CYS A 133 -19.52 -4.27 -9.25
CA CYS A 133 -20.79 -4.77 -9.76
C CYS A 133 -20.62 -5.91 -10.77
N MET A 134 -19.56 -5.88 -11.59
CA MET A 134 -19.30 -6.88 -12.62
C MET A 134 -18.79 -8.22 -12.05
N TYR A 135 -18.12 -8.22 -10.89
CA TYR A 135 -17.57 -9.43 -10.28
C TYR A 135 -18.52 -10.12 -9.31
N ARG A 136 -19.67 -9.53 -9.02
CA ARG A 136 -20.67 -10.10 -8.10
C ARG A 136 -21.82 -10.82 -8.80
N HIS A 137 -21.84 -10.77 -10.10
CA HIS A 137 -22.76 -11.50 -10.98
C HIS A 137 -21.97 -12.53 -11.78
#